data_9ef26b8536e4d5080cec2f8aa3efe87d
#
_entry.id   9ef26b8536e4d5080cec2f8aa3efe87d
#
_cell.length_a   1.000
_cell.length_b   1.000
_cell.length_c   1.000
_cell.angle_alpha   90.00
_cell.angle_beta   90.00
_cell.angle_gamma   90.00
#
_symmetry.space_group_name_H-M   'P 1'
#
loop_
_entity.id
_entity.type
_entity.pdbx_description
1 polymer ?
#
loop_
_entity_poly.entity_id
_entity_poly.type
_entity_poly.pdbx_seq_one_letter_code
_entity_poly.pdbx_strand_id
1 'polypeptide(L)'
;MFKLFLLVILGLAVLATALPTSPRQQPRIQCVPELTTRTIAEETSLPEYPQEGEQGSSQGVVFAAVLFGTDGKLSKIKFYETPSPQASDAVKKALEKWKLKELFGGGGEPTMTRTALRFHFVFEGGKGRVEVATEQEQNEFGGDWGKRVCRASLDD
;
A
#
# COMPACT_ATOMS: atom_id res chain seq x y z
N MET A 1 -0.90 -61.37 59.62
CA MET A 1 0.07 -60.33 59.21
C MET A 1 -0.13 -60.01 57.74
N PHE A 2 -0.92 -58.95 57.45
CA PHE A 2 -1.08 -58.47 56.10
C PHE A 2 -0.88 -56.94 56.09
N LYS A 3 0.24 -56.49 55.53
CA LYS A 3 0.57 -55.10 55.40
C LYS A 3 -0.21 -54.51 54.20
N LEU A 4 -1.12 -53.63 54.50
CA LEU A 4 -1.88 -52.88 53.53
C LEU A 4 -1.01 -51.72 53.00
N PHE A 5 -0.53 -51.84 51.80
CA PHE A 5 0.15 -50.74 51.09
C PHE A 5 -0.90 -49.81 50.47
N LEU A 6 -1.05 -48.63 51.07
CA LEU A 6 -1.89 -47.56 50.53
C LEU A 6 -1.07 -46.78 49.52
N LEU A 7 -1.33 -47.00 48.23
CA LEU A 7 -0.76 -46.24 47.13
C LEU A 7 -1.55 -44.92 46.98
N VAL A 8 -0.95 -43.84 47.48
CA VAL A 8 -1.47 -42.48 47.21
C VAL A 8 -0.95 -42.05 45.87
N ILE A 9 -1.82 -42.12 44.85
CA ILE A 9 -1.56 -41.54 43.52
C ILE A 9 -1.86 -40.05 43.60
N LEU A 10 -0.80 -39.26 43.72
CA LEU A 10 -0.88 -37.79 43.66
C LEU A 10 -1.07 -37.38 42.18
N GLY A 11 -2.34 -37.14 41.77
CA GLY A 11 -2.65 -36.62 40.45
C GLY A 11 -2.23 -35.16 40.34
N LEU A 12 -1.14 -34.90 39.61
CA LEU A 12 -0.69 -33.58 39.26
C LEU A 12 -1.61 -33.06 38.14
N ALA A 13 -2.65 -32.28 38.49
CA ALA A 13 -3.47 -31.57 37.51
C ALA A 13 -2.65 -30.38 36.95
N VAL A 14 -2.08 -30.54 35.76
CA VAL A 14 -1.49 -29.45 34.99
C VAL A 14 -2.60 -28.54 34.50
N LEU A 15 -2.87 -27.48 35.23
CA LEU A 15 -3.70 -26.37 34.71
C LEU A 15 -2.95 -25.70 33.56
N ALA A 16 -3.28 -26.05 32.33
CA ALA A 16 -2.87 -25.32 31.15
C ALA A 16 -3.59 -23.95 31.17
N THR A 17 -2.94 -22.93 31.72
CA THR A 17 -3.38 -21.53 31.58
C THR A 17 -3.22 -21.13 30.14
N ALA A 18 -4.31 -21.21 29.34
CA ALA A 18 -4.37 -20.59 28.02
C ALA A 18 -4.19 -19.08 28.20
N LEU A 19 -3.01 -18.57 27.83
CA LEU A 19 -2.77 -17.13 27.76
C LEU A 19 -3.77 -16.55 26.75
N PRO A 20 -4.52 -15.48 27.12
CA PRO A 20 -5.40 -14.83 26.17
C PRO A 20 -4.54 -14.29 25.03
N THR A 21 -4.70 -14.87 23.83
CA THR A 21 -4.16 -14.32 22.59
C THR A 21 -4.89 -13.02 22.37
N SER A 22 -4.25 -11.89 22.66
CA SER A 22 -4.76 -10.56 22.35
C SER A 22 -5.13 -10.53 20.86
N PRO A 23 -6.34 -10.11 20.49
CA PRO A 23 -6.73 -9.99 19.12
C PRO A 23 -5.71 -9.06 18.43
N ARG A 24 -5.06 -9.56 17.40
CA ARG A 24 -4.09 -8.81 16.60
C ARG A 24 -4.83 -7.63 16.00
N GLN A 25 -4.67 -6.44 16.58
CA GLN A 25 -5.28 -5.22 16.05
C GLN A 25 -4.78 -5.04 14.62
N GLN A 26 -5.71 -5.03 13.67
CA GLN A 26 -5.38 -4.73 12.29
C GLN A 26 -4.87 -3.28 12.23
N PRO A 27 -3.76 -3.02 11.52
CA PRO A 27 -3.24 -1.66 11.41
C PRO A 27 -4.28 -0.76 10.79
N ARG A 28 -4.42 0.46 11.32
CA ARG A 28 -5.32 1.47 10.77
C ARG A 28 -4.83 1.93 9.41
N ILE A 29 -5.75 2.19 8.51
CA ILE A 29 -5.46 2.78 7.20
C ILE A 29 -5.72 4.28 7.29
N GLN A 30 -4.68 5.07 7.04
CA GLN A 30 -4.76 6.51 6.91
C GLN A 30 -4.80 6.90 5.44
N CYS A 31 -5.82 7.67 5.06
CA CYS A 31 -5.92 8.21 3.72
C CYS A 31 -5.16 9.53 3.60
N VAL A 32 -4.24 9.58 2.66
CA VAL A 32 -3.30 10.69 2.49
C VAL A 32 -3.40 11.22 1.04
N PRO A 33 -3.52 12.54 0.84
CA PRO A 33 -3.50 13.13 -0.50
C PRO A 33 -2.20 12.83 -1.25
N GLU A 34 -2.25 12.82 -2.59
CA GLU A 34 -1.09 12.55 -3.44
C GLU A 34 0.09 13.45 -3.11
N LEU A 35 -0.13 14.76 -3.02
CA LEU A 35 0.91 15.74 -2.71
C LEU A 35 1.60 15.41 -1.36
N THR A 36 0.81 15.12 -0.34
CA THR A 36 1.34 14.74 0.98
C THR A 36 2.14 13.44 0.89
N THR A 37 1.62 12.44 0.14
CA THR A 37 2.32 11.16 -0.05
C THR A 37 3.69 11.36 -0.68
N ARG A 38 3.79 12.20 -1.71
CA ARG A 38 5.07 12.52 -2.35
C ARG A 38 6.02 13.26 -1.43
N THR A 39 5.49 14.11 -0.55
CA THR A 39 6.29 14.86 0.44
C THR A 39 6.87 13.97 1.53
N ILE A 40 6.12 12.94 1.96
CA ILE A 40 6.60 12.01 3.00
C ILE A 40 7.39 10.83 2.45
N ALA A 41 7.52 10.72 1.13
CA ALA A 41 8.34 9.67 0.52
C ALA A 41 9.83 9.96 0.74
N GLU A 42 10.56 8.98 1.28
CA GLU A 42 12.01 9.02 1.44
C GLU A 42 12.72 8.66 0.14
N GLU A 43 12.15 7.69 -0.58
CA GLU A 43 12.62 7.24 -1.88
C GLU A 43 11.46 7.26 -2.87
N THR A 44 11.68 7.93 -3.99
CA THR A 44 10.76 7.96 -5.12
C THR A 44 11.51 7.68 -6.42
N SER A 45 10.89 6.90 -7.29
CA SER A 45 11.34 6.74 -8.67
C SER A 45 10.18 7.01 -9.60
N LEU A 46 10.42 7.70 -10.71
CA LEU A 46 9.44 7.81 -11.77
C LEU A 46 9.37 6.50 -12.57
N PRO A 47 8.18 6.14 -13.07
CA PRO A 47 8.06 5.05 -14.03
C PRO A 47 8.88 5.34 -15.29
N GLU A 48 9.48 4.32 -15.86
CA GLU A 48 10.12 4.42 -17.17
C GLU A 48 9.05 4.37 -18.26
N TYR A 49 9.20 5.21 -19.29
CA TYR A 49 8.31 5.13 -20.46
C TYR A 49 8.56 3.81 -21.18
N PRO A 50 7.55 2.98 -21.49
CA PRO A 50 7.74 1.72 -22.18
C PRO A 50 8.34 1.92 -23.58
N GLN A 51 9.42 1.19 -23.86
CA GLN A 51 10.10 1.25 -25.16
C GLN A 51 9.53 0.22 -26.17
N GLU A 52 8.79 -0.76 -25.66
CA GLU A 52 8.23 -1.85 -26.46
C GLU A 52 6.82 -1.50 -26.94
N GLY A 53 6.56 -1.76 -28.21
CA GLY A 53 5.28 -1.52 -28.87
C GLY A 53 5.31 -0.40 -29.89
N GLU A 54 4.14 -0.04 -30.44
CA GLU A 54 4.02 1.13 -31.32
C GLU A 54 4.37 2.39 -30.53
N GLN A 55 5.24 3.22 -31.11
CA GLN A 55 5.66 4.48 -30.51
C GLN A 55 4.42 5.33 -30.19
N GLY A 56 4.29 5.71 -28.92
CA GLY A 56 3.13 6.46 -28.42
C GLY A 56 1.93 5.61 -27.95
N SER A 57 1.94 4.29 -28.08
CA SER A 57 0.84 3.42 -27.64
C SER A 57 0.59 3.47 -26.12
N SER A 58 1.59 3.87 -25.35
CA SER A 58 1.48 4.05 -23.89
C SER A 58 1.21 5.51 -23.47
N GLN A 59 0.89 6.41 -24.42
CA GLN A 59 0.56 7.79 -24.12
C GLN A 59 -0.80 7.87 -23.41
N GLY A 60 -0.87 8.64 -22.32
CA GLY A 60 -2.09 8.82 -21.54
C GLY A 60 -1.80 8.90 -20.04
N VAL A 61 -2.84 8.67 -19.26
CA VAL A 61 -2.78 8.76 -17.81
C VAL A 61 -2.86 7.37 -17.20
N VAL A 62 -1.97 7.07 -16.26
CA VAL A 62 -2.15 5.97 -15.34
C VAL A 62 -2.66 6.52 -14.02
N PHE A 63 -3.81 6.03 -13.59
CA PHE A 63 -4.42 6.37 -12.32
C PHE A 63 -4.54 5.11 -11.45
N ALA A 64 -3.94 5.14 -10.27
CA ALA A 64 -3.88 4.01 -9.36
C ALA A 64 -4.22 4.39 -7.93
N ALA A 65 -4.99 3.52 -7.26
CA ALA A 65 -5.07 3.50 -5.80
C ALA A 65 -3.95 2.62 -5.25
N VAL A 66 -3.25 3.13 -4.27
CA VAL A 66 -2.06 2.50 -3.71
C VAL A 66 -2.19 2.40 -2.20
N LEU A 67 -1.81 1.27 -1.65
CA LEU A 67 -1.69 1.03 -0.21
C LEU A 67 -0.24 0.74 0.12
N PHE A 68 0.35 1.56 0.96
CA PHE A 68 1.65 1.31 1.57
C PHE A 68 1.46 0.68 2.94
N GLY A 69 2.28 -0.30 3.25
CA GLY A 69 2.30 -0.97 4.54
C GLY A 69 2.80 -0.04 5.67
N THR A 70 2.76 -0.54 6.88
CA THR A 70 3.31 0.17 8.05
C THR A 70 4.82 0.37 7.98
N ASP A 71 5.51 -0.42 7.15
CA ASP A 71 6.94 -0.29 6.83
C ASP A 71 7.23 0.75 5.72
N GLY A 72 6.21 1.44 5.23
CA GLY A 72 6.31 2.43 4.15
C GLY A 72 6.48 1.85 2.75
N LYS A 73 6.44 0.53 2.56
CA LYS A 73 6.59 -0.11 1.25
C LYS A 73 5.25 -0.40 0.61
N LEU A 74 5.26 -0.53 -0.73
CA LEU A 74 4.07 -0.91 -1.50
C LEU A 74 3.50 -2.24 -0.97
N SER A 75 2.24 -2.23 -0.58
CA SER A 75 1.49 -3.41 -0.14
C SER A 75 0.47 -3.87 -1.18
N LYS A 76 -0.34 -2.94 -1.70
CA LYS A 76 -1.34 -3.22 -2.73
C LYS A 76 -1.42 -2.08 -3.73
N ILE A 77 -1.81 -2.40 -4.97
CA ILE A 77 -2.10 -1.43 -6.02
C ILE A 77 -3.32 -1.89 -6.82
N LYS A 78 -4.19 -0.95 -7.17
CA LYS A 78 -5.31 -1.14 -8.07
C LYS A 78 -5.31 -0.05 -9.12
N PHE A 79 -5.25 -0.44 -10.39
CA PHE A 79 -5.34 0.49 -11.50
C PHE A 79 -6.79 0.76 -11.86
N TYR A 80 -7.16 2.03 -11.97
CA TYR A 80 -8.48 2.47 -12.41
C TYR A 80 -8.45 2.94 -13.86
N GLU A 81 -7.31 3.48 -14.30
CA GLU A 81 -7.09 3.96 -15.65
C GLU A 81 -5.66 3.67 -16.07
N THR A 82 -5.49 3.18 -17.28
CA THR A 82 -4.17 2.95 -17.87
C THR A 82 -4.28 2.98 -19.39
N PRO A 83 -3.33 3.64 -20.10
CA PRO A 83 -3.30 3.64 -21.55
C PRO A 83 -2.84 2.28 -22.12
N SER A 84 -2.06 1.52 -21.37
CA SER A 84 -1.57 0.20 -21.79
C SER A 84 -1.16 -0.65 -20.58
N PRO A 85 -1.13 -2.00 -20.73
CA PRO A 85 -0.58 -2.88 -19.71
C PRO A 85 0.88 -2.55 -19.35
N GLN A 86 1.68 -2.18 -20.34
CA GLN A 86 3.09 -1.82 -20.16
C GLN A 86 3.26 -0.58 -19.29
N ALA A 87 2.36 0.42 -19.43
CA ALA A 87 2.34 1.60 -18.58
C ALA A 87 2.01 1.25 -17.13
N SER A 88 1.03 0.35 -16.89
CA SER A 88 0.71 -0.15 -15.55
C SER A 88 1.89 -0.87 -14.91
N ASP A 89 2.57 -1.74 -15.67
CA ASP A 89 3.73 -2.49 -15.20
C ASP A 89 4.89 -1.54 -14.85
N ALA A 90 5.12 -0.51 -15.66
CA ALA A 90 6.12 0.52 -15.39
C ALA A 90 5.83 1.26 -14.07
N VAL A 91 4.57 1.65 -13.85
CA VAL A 91 4.13 2.30 -12.60
C VAL A 91 4.33 1.36 -11.41
N LYS A 92 3.91 0.09 -11.53
CA LYS A 92 4.10 -0.89 -10.46
C LYS A 92 5.57 -1.06 -10.09
N LYS A 93 6.45 -1.27 -11.06
CA LYS A 93 7.91 -1.39 -10.85
C LYS A 93 8.51 -0.15 -10.19
N ALA A 94 8.04 1.04 -10.53
CA ALA A 94 8.49 2.26 -9.90
C ALA A 94 8.04 2.33 -8.43
N LEU A 95 6.75 2.05 -8.16
CA LEU A 95 6.18 2.10 -6.81
C LEU A 95 6.74 1.01 -5.88
N GLU A 96 7.19 -0.12 -6.39
CA GLU A 96 7.91 -1.14 -5.60
C GLU A 96 9.23 -0.63 -5.01
N LYS A 97 9.81 0.41 -5.62
CA LYS A 97 11.03 1.08 -5.14
C LYS A 97 10.74 2.23 -4.18
N TRP A 98 9.47 2.66 -4.09
CA TRP A 98 9.10 3.75 -3.20
C TRP A 98 9.16 3.30 -1.75
N LYS A 99 9.57 4.24 -0.89
CA LYS A 99 9.52 4.08 0.55
C LYS A 99 8.98 5.36 1.18
N LEU A 100 7.91 5.23 1.92
CA LEU A 100 7.34 6.33 2.71
C LEU A 100 7.93 6.33 4.12
N LYS A 101 7.99 7.50 4.73
CA LYS A 101 8.18 7.63 6.17
C LYS A 101 7.05 6.92 6.91
N GLU A 102 7.37 6.28 8.01
CA GLU A 102 6.36 5.68 8.88
C GLU A 102 5.42 6.76 9.40
N LEU A 103 4.12 6.52 9.25
CA LEU A 103 3.08 7.35 9.84
C LEU A 103 2.50 6.65 11.06
N PHE A 104 2.25 7.43 12.10
CA PHE A 104 1.69 6.95 13.35
C PHE A 104 0.29 7.51 13.55
N GLY A 105 -0.62 6.67 14.06
CA GLY A 105 -1.95 7.08 14.48
C GLY A 105 -1.94 7.89 15.78
N GLY A 106 -3.11 8.36 16.19
CA GLY A 106 -3.26 9.16 17.41
C GLY A 106 -2.88 8.44 18.70
N GLY A 107 -2.79 7.11 18.68
CA GLY A 107 -2.34 6.26 19.79
C GLY A 107 -0.86 5.88 19.71
N GLY A 108 -0.11 6.38 18.72
CA GLY A 108 1.31 6.04 18.51
C GLY A 108 1.53 4.69 17.78
N GLU A 109 0.47 4.03 17.31
CA GLU A 109 0.56 2.82 16.50
C GLU A 109 0.92 3.13 15.04
N PRO A 110 1.76 2.30 14.38
CA PRO A 110 2.06 2.46 12.96
C PRO A 110 0.79 2.29 12.11
N THR A 111 0.61 3.15 11.11
CA THR A 111 -0.53 3.12 10.20
C THR A 111 -0.12 2.74 8.78
N MET A 112 -1.03 2.09 8.06
CA MET A 112 -0.90 1.93 6.61
C MET A 112 -1.33 3.20 5.91
N THR A 113 -0.67 3.56 4.82
CA THR A 113 -0.99 4.77 4.04
C THR A 113 -1.69 4.40 2.75
N ARG A 114 -2.91 4.90 2.57
CA ARG A 114 -3.65 4.79 1.31
C ARG A 114 -3.65 6.11 0.58
N THR A 115 -3.40 6.08 -0.72
CA THR A 115 -3.38 7.26 -1.59
C THR A 115 -3.83 6.90 -3.00
N ALA A 116 -4.17 7.93 -3.78
CA ALA A 116 -4.31 7.86 -5.22
C ALA A 116 -3.12 8.55 -5.87
N LEU A 117 -2.51 7.93 -6.86
CA LEU A 117 -1.37 8.47 -7.60
C LEU A 117 -1.70 8.54 -9.09
N ARG A 118 -1.21 9.59 -9.73
CA ARG A 118 -1.39 9.83 -11.14
C ARG A 118 -0.04 10.05 -11.82
N PHE A 119 0.13 9.42 -12.99
CA PHE A 119 1.31 9.55 -13.83
C PHE A 119 0.87 9.83 -15.27
N HIS A 120 1.41 10.87 -15.88
CA HIS A 120 1.17 11.23 -17.26
C HIS A 120 2.28 10.64 -18.14
N PHE A 121 1.92 9.73 -19.00
CA PHE A 121 2.82 9.17 -20.02
C PHE A 121 2.70 10.03 -21.27
N VAL A 122 3.73 10.77 -21.58
CA VAL A 122 3.79 11.72 -22.69
C VAL A 122 4.75 11.21 -23.75
N PHE A 123 4.32 11.19 -25.01
CA PHE A 123 5.16 10.88 -26.14
C PHE A 123 5.23 12.08 -27.07
N GLU A 124 6.40 12.68 -27.22
CA GLU A 124 6.59 13.91 -27.98
C GLU A 124 7.96 13.93 -28.63
N GLY A 125 8.01 14.34 -29.90
CA GLY A 125 9.26 14.42 -30.66
C GLY A 125 10.01 13.09 -30.77
N GLY A 126 9.30 11.96 -30.78
CA GLY A 126 9.89 10.62 -30.86
C GLY A 126 10.44 10.10 -29.54
N LYS A 127 10.18 10.78 -28.43
CA LYS A 127 10.64 10.39 -27.09
C LYS A 127 9.48 10.27 -26.12
N GLY A 128 9.49 9.19 -25.35
CA GLY A 128 8.57 8.99 -24.24
C GLY A 128 9.16 9.54 -22.92
N ARG A 129 8.31 10.18 -22.13
CA ARG A 129 8.63 10.58 -20.77
C ARG A 129 7.44 10.39 -19.85
N VAL A 130 7.67 10.32 -18.55
CA VAL A 130 6.62 10.25 -17.55
C VAL A 130 6.70 11.48 -16.66
N GLU A 131 5.57 12.13 -16.48
CA GLU A 131 5.40 13.30 -15.64
C GLU A 131 4.46 12.97 -14.49
N VAL A 132 4.67 13.59 -13.35
CA VAL A 132 3.72 13.55 -12.25
C VAL A 132 2.62 14.57 -12.48
N ALA A 133 1.43 14.35 -11.92
CA ALA A 133 0.38 15.35 -11.91
C ALA A 133 0.91 16.67 -11.31
N THR A 134 0.50 17.80 -11.89
CA THR A 134 0.84 19.12 -11.36
C THR A 134 0.20 19.32 -9.98
N GLU A 135 0.72 20.26 -9.21
CA GLU A 135 0.18 20.57 -7.88
C GLU A 135 -1.31 20.99 -7.96
N GLN A 136 -1.70 21.69 -9.01
CA GLN A 136 -3.09 22.06 -9.26
C GLN A 136 -3.96 20.83 -9.50
N GLU A 137 -3.53 19.92 -10.39
CA GLU A 137 -4.24 18.66 -10.66
C GLU A 137 -4.34 17.77 -9.43
N GLN A 138 -3.29 17.73 -8.59
CA GLN A 138 -3.29 17.00 -7.33
C GLN A 138 -4.31 17.56 -6.33
N ASN A 139 -4.48 18.89 -6.31
CA ASN A 139 -5.44 19.58 -5.45
C ASN A 139 -6.89 19.42 -5.96
N GLU A 140 -7.12 19.53 -7.26
CA GLU A 140 -8.45 19.36 -7.88
C GLU A 140 -8.97 17.94 -7.69
N PHE A 141 -8.09 16.93 -7.76
CA PHE A 141 -8.44 15.53 -7.56
C PHE A 141 -8.58 15.12 -6.09
N GLY A 142 -8.06 15.91 -5.17
CA GLY A 142 -8.16 15.67 -3.72
C GLY A 142 -9.60 15.71 -3.18
N GLY A 143 -10.57 16.22 -3.97
CA GLY A 143 -11.97 16.30 -3.59
C GLY A 143 -12.69 14.95 -3.53
N ASP A 144 -13.48 14.64 -4.55
CA ASP A 144 -14.38 13.46 -4.53
C ASP A 144 -13.69 12.14 -4.88
N TRP A 145 -12.67 12.15 -5.73
CA TRP A 145 -11.92 10.95 -6.10
C TRP A 145 -11.05 10.43 -4.96
N GLY A 146 -10.37 11.32 -4.27
CA GLY A 146 -9.62 10.96 -3.07
C GLY A 146 -10.51 10.26 -2.04
N LYS A 147 -11.71 10.75 -1.83
CA LYS A 147 -12.70 10.12 -0.93
C LYS A 147 -13.19 8.77 -1.44
N ARG A 148 -13.38 8.59 -2.76
CA ARG A 148 -13.78 7.31 -3.35
C ARG A 148 -12.68 6.26 -3.22
N VAL A 149 -11.44 6.63 -3.56
CA VAL A 149 -10.27 5.74 -3.43
C VAL A 149 -10.06 5.33 -1.98
N CYS A 150 -10.29 6.24 -1.04
CA CYS A 150 -10.17 5.98 0.38
C CYS A 150 -11.20 4.99 0.92
N ARG A 151 -12.37 4.88 0.28
CA ARG A 151 -13.47 4.00 0.69
C ARG A 151 -13.54 2.70 -0.12
N ALA A 152 -12.90 2.67 -1.28
CA ALA A 152 -12.98 1.51 -2.16
C ALA A 152 -12.21 0.32 -1.59
N SER A 153 -12.70 -0.91 -1.83
CA SER A 153 -11.89 -2.11 -1.59
C SER A 153 -10.73 -2.16 -2.59
N LEU A 154 -9.56 -2.59 -2.15
CA LEU A 154 -8.41 -2.89 -3.01
C LEU A 154 -8.30 -4.40 -3.27
N ASP A 155 -9.28 -5.18 -2.85
CA ASP A 155 -9.27 -6.66 -2.88
C ASP A 155 -9.98 -7.25 -4.11
N ASP A 156 -10.50 -6.42 -5.03
CA ASP A 156 -11.19 -6.85 -6.26
C ASP A 156 -10.24 -6.85 -7.45
#